data_38e2473db46d69c0054054a17da3301a
#
_entry.id   38e2473db46d69c0054054a17da3301a
#
_cell.length_a   1.000
_cell.length_b   1.000
_cell.length_c   1.000
_cell.angle_alpha   90.00
_cell.angle_beta   90.00
_cell.angle_gamma   90.00
#
_symmetry.space_group_name_H-M   'P 1'
#
loop_
_entity.id
_entity.type
_entity.pdbx_description
1 polymer ?
#
loop_
_entity_poly.entity_id
_entity_poly.type
_entity_poly.pdbx_seq_one_letter_code
_entity_poly.pdbx_strand_id
1 'polypeptide(L)'
;SEMCIRDRDIPCYDREIISLASEESGIHPTLFQDEKKKHGSLRAFLTGGFKNASPLSPESAGFTKDDNLFRYQAKIIRQLAEESSCVIIGRCADHILADVPGVVRVFVHAPEDFCLQEAMKVNSLSVSEVQKLIAQTDEYRAHYYKYYTGQEWKNAQNYDLSLDSSRLGFDGTVEAILSYIEVRKKFDKTM
;
A
#
# COMPACT_ATOMS: atom_id res chain seq x y z
N SER A 1 6.07 9.70 -5.30
CA SER A 1 6.61 9.59 -3.92
C SER A 1 7.90 10.36 -3.74
N GLU A 2 8.94 10.13 -4.54
CA GLU A 2 10.22 10.85 -4.42
C GLU A 2 10.09 12.37 -4.53
N MET A 3 9.12 12.88 -5.27
CA MET A 3 8.88 14.33 -5.41
C MET A 3 8.23 14.93 -4.16
N CYS A 4 7.30 14.23 -3.50
CA CYS A 4 6.72 14.69 -2.22
C CYS A 4 7.79 14.78 -1.13
N ILE A 5 8.75 13.85 -1.10
CA ILE A 5 9.86 13.82 -0.15
C ILE A 5 10.83 14.99 -0.41
N ARG A 6 11.16 15.22 -1.68
CA ARG A 6 12.24 16.16 -2.08
C ARG A 6 11.94 17.61 -1.70
N ASP A 7 10.68 18.02 -1.81
CA ASP A 7 10.30 19.43 -1.68
C ASP A 7 9.66 19.79 -0.32
N ARG A 8 9.31 18.79 0.52
CA ARG A 8 8.49 19.03 1.72
C ARG A 8 8.96 18.33 2.98
N ASP A 9 10.07 17.60 2.93
CA ASP A 9 10.65 16.85 4.04
C ASP A 9 9.65 15.87 4.73
N ILE A 10 8.73 15.29 3.92
CA ILE A 10 7.75 14.31 4.38
C ILE A 10 8.30 12.91 4.09
N PRO A 11 8.51 12.06 5.10
CA PRO A 11 8.98 10.70 4.89
C PRO A 11 7.99 9.86 4.07
N CYS A 12 8.54 9.01 3.21
CA CYS A 12 7.76 8.11 2.38
C CYS A 12 8.21 6.66 2.60
N TYR A 13 7.26 5.82 2.95
CA TYR A 13 7.48 4.42 3.28
C TYR A 13 6.84 3.50 2.22
N ASP A 14 7.64 2.63 1.62
CA ASP A 14 7.23 1.57 0.70
C ASP A 14 7.81 0.23 1.20
N ARG A 15 9.00 -0.11 0.73
CA ARG A 15 9.68 -1.37 1.10
C ARG A 15 10.27 -1.33 2.50
N GLU A 16 10.55 -0.18 3.03
CA GLU A 16 11.06 0.05 4.37
C GLU A 16 10.13 -0.53 5.44
N ILE A 17 8.83 -0.56 5.21
CA ILE A 17 7.86 -1.19 6.13
C ILE A 17 8.19 -2.67 6.37
N ILE A 18 8.65 -3.38 5.34
CA ILE A 18 9.09 -4.78 5.47
C ILE A 18 10.32 -4.89 6.36
N SER A 19 11.29 -3.98 6.19
CA SER A 19 12.51 -3.99 7.00
C SER A 19 12.20 -3.71 8.48
N LEU A 20 11.38 -2.71 8.74
CA LEU A 20 10.91 -2.38 10.10
C LEU A 20 10.13 -3.53 10.73
N ALA A 21 9.21 -4.15 9.98
CA ALA A 21 8.46 -5.31 10.46
C ALA A 21 9.38 -6.52 10.72
N SER A 22 10.42 -6.71 9.92
CA SER A 22 11.44 -7.74 10.10
C SER A 22 12.26 -7.51 11.37
N GLU A 23 12.72 -6.29 11.59
CA GLU A 23 13.49 -5.92 12.79
C GLU A 23 12.66 -6.14 14.06
N GLU A 24 11.40 -5.70 14.06
CA GLU A 24 10.53 -5.84 15.23
C GLU A 24 10.13 -7.29 15.51
N SER A 25 9.87 -8.08 14.47
CA SER A 25 9.39 -9.46 14.60
C SER A 25 10.53 -10.48 14.76
N GLY A 26 11.76 -10.14 14.36
CA GLY A 26 12.86 -11.08 14.21
C GLY A 26 12.70 -12.04 13.01
N ILE A 27 11.68 -11.83 12.16
CA ILE A 27 11.44 -12.65 10.96
C ILE A 27 12.26 -12.10 9.80
N HIS A 28 12.96 -13.00 9.07
CA HIS A 28 13.78 -12.58 7.95
C HIS A 28 12.96 -11.87 6.85
N PRO A 29 13.44 -10.75 6.25
CA PRO A 29 12.68 -9.93 5.28
C PRO A 29 12.16 -10.72 4.07
N THR A 30 12.85 -11.79 3.66
CA THR A 30 12.42 -12.63 2.53
C THR A 30 11.07 -13.31 2.75
N LEU A 31 10.71 -13.62 4.01
CA LEU A 31 9.43 -14.23 4.33
C LEU A 31 8.25 -13.27 4.14
N PHE A 32 8.47 -11.96 4.29
CA PHE A 32 7.48 -10.93 3.97
C PHE A 32 7.30 -10.72 2.45
N GLN A 33 8.23 -11.23 1.62
CA GLN A 33 8.19 -11.11 0.16
C GLN A 33 7.67 -12.38 -0.52
N ASP A 34 7.77 -13.54 0.13
CA ASP A 34 7.39 -14.85 -0.43
C ASP A 34 5.87 -15.07 -0.52
N GLU A 35 5.06 -14.12 -0.06
CA GLU A 35 3.59 -14.13 -0.22
C GLU A 35 3.14 -14.28 -1.70
N LYS A 36 4.03 -14.00 -2.66
CA LYS A 36 3.76 -14.20 -4.09
C LYS A 36 3.48 -15.66 -4.49
N LYS A 37 3.82 -16.64 -3.67
CA LYS A 37 3.78 -18.06 -4.03
C LYS A 37 2.73 -18.92 -3.30
N LYS A 38 2.03 -18.37 -2.29
CA LYS A 38 1.09 -19.15 -1.48
C LYS A 38 -0.33 -18.60 -1.56
N HIS A 39 -1.23 -19.38 -2.14
CA HIS A 39 -2.67 -19.14 -2.04
C HIS A 39 -3.11 -19.42 -0.59
N GLY A 40 -3.37 -18.35 0.17
CA GLY A 40 -3.85 -18.43 1.52
C GLY A 40 -5.27 -19.00 1.62
N SER A 41 -5.58 -19.59 2.75
CA SER A 41 -6.85 -20.25 3.04
C SER A 41 -8.03 -19.25 3.05
N LEU A 42 -9.10 -19.59 2.34
CA LEU A 42 -10.40 -18.90 2.28
C LEU A 42 -11.03 -18.62 3.67
N ARG A 43 -10.57 -19.29 4.70
CA ARG A 43 -11.11 -19.24 6.06
C ARG A 43 -10.77 -17.95 6.82
N ALA A 44 -9.61 -17.33 6.54
CA ALA A 44 -9.22 -16.05 7.14
C ALA A 44 -10.05 -14.88 6.58
N PHE A 45 -10.52 -15.02 5.34
CA PHE A 45 -11.38 -14.06 4.66
C PHE A 45 -12.73 -13.84 5.36
N LEU A 46 -13.30 -14.89 5.96
CA LEU A 46 -14.63 -14.84 6.56
C LEU A 46 -14.69 -14.16 7.95
N THR A 47 -13.56 -13.92 8.59
CA THR A 47 -13.52 -13.45 9.97
C THR A 47 -13.20 -11.97 10.17
N GLY A 48 -12.82 -11.23 9.11
CA GLY A 48 -12.65 -9.75 9.14
C GLY A 48 -11.65 -9.20 10.18
N GLY A 49 -10.81 -10.07 10.77
CA GLY A 49 -10.14 -9.80 12.03
C GLY A 49 -8.68 -9.34 11.98
N PHE A 50 -8.11 -9.06 10.78
CA PHE A 50 -6.67 -8.76 10.70
C PHE A 50 -6.30 -7.36 11.20
N LYS A 51 -7.17 -6.40 11.01
CA LYS A 51 -6.89 -4.97 11.23
C LYS A 51 -6.51 -4.63 12.67
N ASN A 52 -7.13 -5.31 13.65
CA ASN A 52 -6.97 -5.04 15.08
C ASN A 52 -6.38 -6.21 15.89
N ALA A 53 -5.94 -7.28 15.21
CA ALA A 53 -5.38 -8.43 15.90
C ALA A 53 -3.90 -8.18 16.25
N SER A 54 -3.55 -8.40 17.53
CA SER A 54 -2.16 -8.31 17.97
C SER A 54 -1.28 -9.36 17.29
N PRO A 55 0.00 -9.03 16.99
CA PRO A 55 0.97 -10.00 16.50
C PRO A 55 1.15 -11.17 17.47
N LEU A 56 1.40 -12.35 16.93
CA LEU A 56 1.71 -13.54 17.71
C LEU A 56 3.17 -13.49 18.18
N SER A 57 3.46 -14.06 19.35
CA SER A 57 4.83 -14.17 19.84
C SER A 57 5.68 -15.12 18.97
N PRO A 58 7.00 -14.97 18.92
CA PRO A 58 7.91 -15.85 18.18
C PRO A 58 7.79 -17.32 18.53
N GLU A 59 7.35 -17.63 19.74
CA GLU A 59 7.20 -18.99 20.27
C GLU A 59 5.88 -19.67 19.84
N SER A 60 4.94 -18.93 19.27
CA SER A 60 3.64 -19.48 18.89
C SER A 60 3.70 -20.23 17.56
N ALA A 61 2.96 -21.35 17.44
CA ALA A 61 2.90 -22.17 16.23
C ALA A 61 2.36 -21.43 14.98
N GLY A 62 1.77 -20.26 15.14
CA GLY A 62 1.27 -19.41 14.05
C GLY A 62 2.18 -18.26 13.68
N PHE A 63 3.36 -18.12 14.32
CA PHE A 63 4.22 -16.96 14.18
C PHE A 63 4.65 -16.64 12.74
N THR A 64 4.99 -17.66 11.95
CA THR A 64 5.48 -17.50 10.57
C THR A 64 4.38 -17.57 9.50
N LYS A 65 3.11 -17.60 9.89
CA LYS A 65 2.01 -17.56 8.91
C LYS A 65 1.88 -16.17 8.30
N ASP A 66 1.47 -16.11 7.03
CA ASP A 66 1.28 -14.87 6.27
C ASP A 66 0.40 -13.85 7.01
N ASP A 67 -0.63 -14.32 7.71
CA ASP A 67 -1.51 -13.50 8.56
C ASP A 67 -0.76 -12.78 9.69
N ASN A 68 0.22 -13.44 10.29
CA ASN A 68 1.03 -12.83 11.34
C ASN A 68 1.99 -11.79 10.78
N LEU A 69 2.58 -12.06 9.61
CA LEU A 69 3.42 -11.10 8.90
C LEU A 69 2.63 -9.82 8.55
N PHE A 70 1.39 -9.97 8.09
CA PHE A 70 0.51 -8.84 7.83
C PHE A 70 0.19 -8.04 9.11
N ARG A 71 0.00 -8.71 10.26
CA ARG A 71 -0.23 -8.03 11.55
C ARG A 71 0.96 -7.17 11.98
N TYR A 72 2.19 -7.66 11.78
CA TYR A 72 3.38 -6.85 12.03
C TYR A 72 3.46 -5.64 11.11
N GLN A 73 3.20 -5.81 9.80
CA GLN A 73 3.12 -4.70 8.86
C GLN A 73 2.04 -3.68 9.28
N ALA A 74 0.85 -4.14 9.66
CA ALA A 74 -0.23 -3.27 10.11
C ALA A 74 0.13 -2.50 11.39
N LYS A 75 0.84 -3.13 12.33
CA LYS A 75 1.33 -2.47 13.54
C LYS A 75 2.31 -1.35 13.19
N ILE A 76 3.32 -1.62 12.37
CA ILE A 76 4.29 -0.61 11.91
C ILE A 76 3.60 0.54 11.18
N ILE A 77 2.66 0.25 10.27
CA ILE A 77 1.91 1.28 9.54
C ILE A 77 1.16 2.21 10.51
N ARG A 78 0.53 1.68 11.56
CA ARG A 78 -0.14 2.50 12.57
C ARG A 78 0.84 3.35 13.37
N GLN A 79 1.96 2.78 13.81
CA GLN A 79 3.00 3.51 14.54
C GLN A 79 3.54 4.68 13.71
N LEU A 80 3.89 4.45 12.43
CA LEU A 80 4.37 5.51 11.55
C LEU A 80 3.35 6.65 11.37
N ALA A 81 2.06 6.32 11.28
CA ALA A 81 1.00 7.30 11.16
C ALA A 81 0.75 8.09 12.45
N GLU A 82 1.04 7.52 13.61
CA GLU A 82 0.95 8.18 14.92
C GLU A 82 2.17 9.08 15.20
N GLU A 83 3.35 8.68 14.74
CA GLU A 83 4.61 9.39 15.03
C GLU A 83 4.75 10.69 14.22
N SER A 84 4.35 10.71 12.96
CA SER A 84 4.52 11.88 12.10
C SER A 84 3.64 11.85 10.84
N SER A 85 3.55 13.02 10.18
CA SER A 85 3.01 13.07 8.82
C SER A 85 3.92 12.31 7.87
N CYS A 86 3.37 11.35 7.12
CA CYS A 86 4.12 10.52 6.20
C CYS A 86 3.29 10.11 4.98
N VAL A 87 3.97 9.63 3.94
CA VAL A 87 3.37 8.99 2.77
C VAL A 87 3.63 7.49 2.87
N ILE A 88 2.59 6.67 2.81
CA ILE A 88 2.70 5.21 2.84
C ILE A 88 2.20 4.64 1.52
N ILE A 89 3.01 3.79 0.87
CA ILE A 89 2.69 3.22 -0.44
C ILE A 89 2.26 1.76 -0.32
N GLY A 90 1.01 1.49 -0.67
CA GLY A 90 0.45 0.15 -0.74
C GLY A 90 0.24 -0.53 0.62
N ARG A 91 0.49 -1.85 0.71
CA ARG A 91 0.39 -2.66 1.93
C ARG A 91 -0.97 -2.59 2.64
N CYS A 92 -2.03 -2.30 1.90
CA CYS A 92 -3.38 -2.07 2.45
C CYS A 92 -3.41 -0.95 3.52
N ALA A 93 -2.49 0.02 3.46
CA ALA A 93 -2.42 1.11 4.43
C ALA A 93 -3.70 1.94 4.47
N ASP A 94 -4.35 2.14 3.34
CA ASP A 94 -5.66 2.76 3.20
C ASP A 94 -6.74 2.07 4.05
N HIS A 95 -6.71 0.72 4.08
CA HIS A 95 -7.62 -0.08 4.90
C HIS A 95 -7.20 -0.11 6.37
N ILE A 96 -5.91 -0.28 6.65
CA ILE A 96 -5.36 -0.34 8.01
C ILE A 96 -5.61 0.96 8.77
N LEU A 97 -5.53 2.11 8.08
CA LEU A 97 -5.68 3.45 8.65
C LEU A 97 -7.05 4.09 8.38
N ALA A 98 -8.05 3.32 7.94
CA ALA A 98 -9.35 3.88 7.54
C ALA A 98 -10.11 4.58 8.68
N ASP A 99 -9.81 4.25 9.93
CA ASP A 99 -10.36 4.83 11.16
C ASP A 99 -9.47 5.92 11.79
N VAL A 100 -8.31 6.20 11.19
CA VAL A 100 -7.37 7.21 11.70
C VAL A 100 -7.73 8.59 11.12
N PRO A 101 -7.99 9.59 11.98
CA PRO A 101 -8.25 10.95 11.52
C PRO A 101 -7.09 11.54 10.72
N GLY A 102 -7.38 12.40 9.76
CA GLY A 102 -6.35 13.07 8.96
C GLY A 102 -5.74 12.24 7.84
N VAL A 103 -6.05 10.95 7.74
CA VAL A 103 -5.57 10.10 6.64
C VAL A 103 -6.28 10.43 5.34
N VAL A 104 -5.52 10.58 4.26
CA VAL A 104 -6.02 10.75 2.89
C VAL A 104 -5.65 9.52 2.07
N ARG A 105 -6.67 8.78 1.63
CA ARG A 105 -6.52 7.56 0.85
C ARG A 105 -6.58 7.88 -0.64
N VAL A 106 -5.50 7.63 -1.35
CA VAL A 106 -5.36 8.00 -2.77
C VAL A 106 -5.11 6.76 -3.62
N PHE A 107 -5.88 6.63 -4.69
CA PHE A 107 -5.65 5.65 -5.74
C PHE A 107 -5.17 6.35 -7.01
N VAL A 108 -3.95 6.04 -7.44
CA VAL A 108 -3.39 6.54 -8.69
C VAL A 108 -3.42 5.42 -9.72
N HIS A 109 -4.00 5.71 -10.88
CA HIS A 109 -4.10 4.77 -11.98
C HIS A 109 -3.72 5.43 -13.31
N ALA A 110 -3.56 4.64 -14.35
CA ALA A 110 -3.39 5.11 -15.72
C ALA A 110 -3.82 4.02 -16.72
N PRO A 111 -4.11 4.34 -17.99
CA PRO A 111 -4.26 3.35 -19.05
C PRO A 111 -3.03 2.48 -19.24
N GLU A 112 -3.22 1.26 -19.72
CA GLU A 112 -2.16 0.26 -19.85
C GLU A 112 -1.01 0.73 -20.76
N ASP A 113 -1.32 1.42 -21.85
CA ASP A 113 -0.34 1.97 -22.80
C ASP A 113 0.56 3.01 -22.14
N PHE A 114 0.01 3.89 -21.31
CA PHE A 114 0.81 4.84 -20.53
C PHE A 114 1.68 4.12 -19.50
N CYS A 115 1.12 3.14 -18.77
CA CYS A 115 1.90 2.34 -17.82
C CYS A 115 3.06 1.63 -18.50
N LEU A 116 2.84 1.08 -19.69
CA LEU A 116 3.86 0.43 -20.49
C LEU A 116 4.97 1.41 -20.90
N GLN A 117 4.60 2.58 -21.43
CA GLN A 117 5.57 3.60 -21.83
C GLN A 117 6.45 4.05 -20.66
N GLU A 118 5.86 4.30 -19.49
CA GLU A 118 6.61 4.70 -18.30
C GLU A 118 7.50 3.56 -17.77
N ALA A 119 6.99 2.34 -17.75
CA ALA A 119 7.76 1.19 -17.31
C ALA A 119 8.96 0.87 -18.23
N MET A 120 8.81 1.08 -19.52
CA MET A 120 9.90 0.90 -20.50
C MET A 120 11.07 1.89 -20.31
N LYS A 121 10.83 3.07 -19.71
CA LYS A 121 11.90 4.04 -19.42
C LYS A 121 12.87 3.56 -18.35
N VAL A 122 12.42 2.68 -17.46
CA VAL A 122 13.19 2.22 -16.28
C VAL A 122 13.54 0.74 -16.33
N ASN A 123 13.11 0.02 -17.37
CA ASN A 123 13.40 -1.39 -17.56
C ASN A 123 14.14 -1.65 -18.86
N SER A 124 15.13 -2.54 -18.82
CA SER A 124 15.86 -3.02 -19.99
C SER A 124 15.24 -4.27 -20.64
N LEU A 125 14.00 -4.60 -20.29
CA LEU A 125 13.25 -5.75 -20.78
C LEU A 125 12.58 -5.43 -22.13
N SER A 126 12.19 -6.47 -22.88
CA SER A 126 11.36 -6.32 -24.06
C SER A 126 9.94 -5.83 -23.72
N VAL A 127 9.27 -5.23 -24.69
CA VAL A 127 7.87 -4.76 -24.54
C VAL A 127 6.96 -5.86 -24.00
N SER A 128 7.05 -7.07 -24.55
CA SER A 128 6.24 -8.22 -24.11
C SER A 128 6.52 -8.63 -22.66
N GLU A 129 7.79 -8.58 -22.24
CA GLU A 129 8.16 -8.90 -20.85
C GLU A 129 7.65 -7.82 -19.88
N VAL A 130 7.73 -6.54 -20.25
CA VAL A 130 7.22 -5.44 -19.44
C VAL A 130 5.69 -5.51 -19.31
N GLN A 131 4.96 -5.78 -20.40
CA GLN A 131 3.52 -6.00 -20.36
C GLN A 131 3.14 -7.12 -19.40
N LYS A 132 3.83 -8.26 -19.49
CA LYS A 132 3.61 -9.38 -18.59
C LYS A 132 3.92 -9.04 -17.13
N LEU A 133 4.99 -8.27 -16.89
CA LEU A 133 5.36 -7.81 -15.55
C LEU A 133 4.29 -6.90 -14.95
N ILE A 134 3.74 -5.95 -15.72
CA ILE A 134 2.66 -5.05 -15.29
C ILE A 134 1.43 -5.88 -14.91
N ALA A 135 0.96 -6.77 -15.81
CA ALA A 135 -0.22 -7.60 -15.57
C ALA A 135 -0.06 -8.47 -14.31
N GLN A 136 1.07 -9.15 -14.15
CA GLN A 136 1.34 -9.98 -12.96
C GLN A 136 1.42 -9.16 -11.67
N THR A 137 1.98 -7.97 -11.75
CA THR A 137 2.09 -7.08 -10.58
C THR A 137 0.72 -6.57 -10.14
N ASP A 138 -0.13 -6.20 -11.07
CA ASP A 138 -1.48 -5.70 -10.76
C ASP A 138 -2.40 -6.84 -10.28
N GLU A 139 -2.29 -8.03 -10.88
CA GLU A 139 -2.99 -9.22 -10.40
C GLU A 139 -2.59 -9.56 -8.96
N TYR A 140 -1.29 -9.55 -8.66
CA TYR A 140 -0.79 -9.76 -7.31
C TYR A 140 -1.34 -8.72 -6.32
N ARG A 141 -1.32 -7.42 -6.68
CA ARG A 141 -1.85 -6.35 -5.82
C ARG A 141 -3.34 -6.53 -5.55
N ALA A 142 -4.12 -6.87 -6.58
CA ALA A 142 -5.55 -7.09 -6.45
C ALA A 142 -5.86 -8.28 -5.54
N HIS A 143 -5.15 -9.40 -5.70
CA HIS A 143 -5.29 -10.59 -4.84
C HIS A 143 -4.88 -10.29 -3.39
N TYR A 144 -3.74 -9.66 -3.17
CA TYR A 144 -3.25 -9.27 -1.84
C TYR A 144 -4.25 -8.38 -1.12
N TYR A 145 -4.73 -7.34 -1.79
CA TYR A 145 -5.72 -6.41 -1.25
C TYR A 145 -7.03 -7.13 -0.92
N LYS A 146 -7.55 -7.93 -1.84
CA LYS A 146 -8.78 -8.71 -1.64
C LYS A 146 -8.67 -9.66 -0.46
N TYR A 147 -7.53 -10.34 -0.32
CA TYR A 147 -7.29 -11.30 0.75
C TYR A 147 -7.33 -10.65 2.14
N TYR A 148 -6.62 -9.54 2.32
CA TYR A 148 -6.49 -8.91 3.64
C TYR A 148 -7.62 -7.93 4.00
N THR A 149 -8.30 -7.35 3.01
CA THR A 149 -9.33 -6.33 3.23
C THR A 149 -10.75 -6.81 2.95
N GLY A 150 -10.90 -7.88 2.17
CA GLY A 150 -12.19 -8.32 1.64
C GLY A 150 -12.74 -7.44 0.51
N GLN A 151 -12.05 -6.38 0.13
CA GLN A 151 -12.50 -5.36 -0.81
C GLN A 151 -11.83 -5.50 -2.18
N GLU A 152 -12.43 -4.91 -3.21
CA GLU A 152 -11.81 -4.83 -4.53
C GLU A 152 -10.82 -3.67 -4.59
N TRP A 153 -9.56 -3.95 -4.97
CA TRP A 153 -8.48 -2.97 -5.02
C TRP A 153 -8.76 -1.74 -5.89
N LYS A 154 -9.43 -1.94 -7.03
CA LYS A 154 -9.77 -0.86 -7.98
C LYS A 154 -11.12 -0.17 -7.69
N ASN A 155 -11.78 -0.50 -6.57
CA ASN A 155 -13.05 0.14 -6.22
C ASN A 155 -12.80 1.55 -5.69
N ALA A 156 -13.26 2.55 -6.45
CA ALA A 156 -13.10 3.97 -6.10
C ALA A 156 -13.70 4.35 -4.73
N GLN A 157 -14.67 3.60 -4.22
CA GLN A 157 -15.28 3.84 -2.91
C GLN A 157 -14.34 3.57 -1.72
N ASN A 158 -13.23 2.87 -1.96
CA ASN A 158 -12.24 2.62 -0.92
C ASN A 158 -11.32 3.84 -0.68
N TYR A 159 -11.36 4.83 -1.57
CA TYR A 159 -10.40 5.94 -1.60
C TYR A 159 -11.12 7.28 -1.52
N ASP A 160 -10.45 8.27 -0.95
CA ASP A 160 -10.92 9.66 -0.89
C ASP A 160 -10.67 10.38 -2.22
N LEU A 161 -9.64 9.95 -2.97
CA LEU A 161 -9.24 10.52 -4.25
C LEU A 161 -8.76 9.44 -5.20
N SER A 162 -9.27 9.42 -6.44
CA SER A 162 -8.83 8.53 -7.50
C SER A 162 -8.39 9.36 -8.71
N LEU A 163 -7.13 9.21 -9.16
CA LEU A 163 -6.51 10.06 -10.19
C LEU A 163 -5.93 9.26 -11.34
N ASP A 164 -6.26 9.67 -12.56
CA ASP A 164 -5.61 9.20 -13.77
C ASP A 164 -4.34 10.04 -14.03
N SER A 165 -3.18 9.46 -13.71
CA SER A 165 -1.89 10.12 -13.87
C SER A 165 -1.47 10.34 -15.34
N SER A 166 -2.09 9.65 -16.29
CA SER A 166 -1.81 9.87 -17.72
C SER A 166 -2.31 11.24 -18.21
N ARG A 167 -3.29 11.82 -17.53
CA ARG A 167 -3.86 13.15 -17.88
C ARG A 167 -3.06 14.31 -17.32
N LEU A 168 -2.51 14.12 -16.13
CA LEU A 168 -1.85 15.20 -15.37
C LEU A 168 -0.32 15.08 -15.41
N GLY A 169 0.22 13.93 -15.82
CA GLY A 169 1.62 13.58 -15.56
C GLY A 169 1.85 13.37 -14.06
N PHE A 170 3.09 13.04 -13.69
CA PHE A 170 3.43 12.80 -12.28
C PHE A 170 3.35 14.07 -11.45
N ASP A 171 3.89 15.19 -11.94
CA ASP A 171 3.91 16.48 -11.25
C ASP A 171 2.50 17.00 -11.01
N GLY A 172 1.66 17.01 -12.04
CA GLY A 172 0.27 17.45 -11.93
C GLY A 172 -0.56 16.53 -11.01
N THR A 173 -0.24 15.23 -10.96
CA THR A 173 -0.88 14.30 -10.03
C THR A 173 -0.54 14.65 -8.59
N VAL A 174 0.71 15.00 -8.29
CA VAL A 174 1.14 15.46 -6.96
C VAL A 174 0.43 16.75 -6.58
N GLU A 175 0.39 17.74 -7.46
CA GLU A 175 -0.32 19.01 -7.20
C GLU A 175 -1.82 18.81 -6.96
N ALA A 176 -2.46 17.89 -7.68
CA ALA A 176 -3.86 17.57 -7.45
C ALA A 176 -4.10 16.96 -6.05
N ILE A 177 -3.22 16.06 -5.60
CA ILE A 177 -3.27 15.48 -4.24
C ILE A 177 -3.12 16.57 -3.19
N LEU A 178 -2.13 17.46 -3.35
CA LEU A 178 -1.88 18.56 -2.42
C LEU A 178 -3.05 19.52 -2.36
N SER A 179 -3.61 19.88 -3.50
CA SER A 179 -4.80 20.73 -3.59
C SER A 179 -6.00 20.10 -2.88
N TYR A 180 -6.19 18.80 -3.03
CA TYR A 180 -7.23 18.05 -2.29
C TYR A 180 -7.02 18.13 -0.79
N ILE A 181 -5.80 17.93 -0.30
CA ILE A 181 -5.46 18.03 1.13
C ILE A 181 -5.77 19.42 1.65
N GLU A 182 -5.40 20.49 0.94
CA GLU A 182 -5.69 21.87 1.34
C GLU A 182 -7.20 22.18 1.36
N VAL A 183 -7.96 21.65 0.42
CA VAL A 183 -9.43 21.77 0.42
C VAL A 183 -10.01 21.00 1.61
N ARG A 184 -9.56 19.77 1.84
CA ARG A 184 -10.06 18.93 2.94
C ARG A 184 -9.80 19.58 4.30
N LYS A 185 -8.60 20.15 4.54
CA LYS A 185 -8.29 20.91 5.77
C LYS A 185 -9.26 22.07 6.06
N LYS A 186 -9.84 22.69 5.02
CA LYS A 186 -10.78 23.80 5.19
C LYS A 186 -12.20 23.34 5.54
N PHE A 187 -12.59 22.15 5.09
CA PHE A 187 -13.99 21.71 5.16
C PHE A 187 -14.20 20.48 6.04
N ASP A 188 -13.19 19.67 6.26
CA ASP A 188 -13.25 18.49 7.11
C ASP A 188 -12.86 18.86 8.55
N LYS A 189 -13.83 18.79 9.45
CA LYS A 189 -13.63 19.12 10.88
C LYS A 189 -12.94 18.00 11.67
N THR A 190 -12.64 16.87 11.01
CA THR A 190 -12.01 15.69 11.63
C THR A 190 -10.51 15.58 11.34
N MET A 191 -9.95 16.54 10.60
CA MET A 191 -8.51 16.65 10.32
C MET A 191 -7.76 17.43 11.37
#